data_7ef124533842bd668c5d4454ffa4fcae
#
_entry.id   7ef124533842bd668c5d4454ffa4fcae
#
_cell.length_a   1.000
_cell.length_b   1.000
_cell.length_c   1.000
_cell.angle_alpha   90.00
_cell.angle_beta   90.00
_cell.angle_gamma   90.00
#
_symmetry.space_group_name_H-M   'P 1'
#
loop_
_entity.id
_entity.type
_entity.pdbx_description
1 polymer ?
#
loop_
_entity_poly.entity_id
_entity_poly.type
_entity_poly.pdbx_seq_one_letter_code
_entity_poly.pdbx_strand_id
1 'polypeptide(L)'
;MLEESMQAASIPLIRLQALQQALADRPEQDSLQDQVGLAASVIGAASCSLMLLGSKGEGESCMSIHAHYGPLPNAALQAAIRRGEGISGRVLASGSALLVADIRESEFASFARRGTALGCSLVCAPIQVEGRIVGVINAANGKDSAAFDEAALCLLQLFASFLGRYLEIHHLRHLLGSRFAQLAMLQETAGEQPGTDRLAYHQPEQVARILARSFFREMHRAGFGSAQVLSAASELIGQLNRDIQQDH
;
A
#
# COMPACT_ATOMS: atom_id res chain seq x y z
N MET A 1 37.60 -20.20 -5.10
CA MET A 1 36.33 -20.90 -5.44
C MET A 1 35.41 -21.17 -4.23
N LEU A 2 35.90 -21.85 -3.16
CA LEU A 2 35.06 -22.10 -1.96
C LEU A 2 34.83 -20.82 -1.14
N GLU A 3 35.79 -19.94 -1.00
CA GLU A 3 35.66 -18.64 -0.30
C GLU A 3 34.75 -17.64 -1.05
N GLU A 4 34.84 -17.57 -2.37
CA GLU A 4 33.94 -16.74 -3.20
C GLU A 4 32.50 -17.24 -3.13
N SER A 5 32.29 -18.57 -3.07
CA SER A 5 30.97 -19.16 -2.94
C SER A 5 30.36 -18.92 -1.54
N MET A 6 31.17 -18.91 -0.49
CA MET A 6 30.75 -18.56 0.88
C MET A 6 30.48 -17.06 1.03
N GLN A 7 31.23 -16.20 0.35
CA GLN A 7 31.05 -14.76 0.38
C GLN A 7 29.79 -14.33 -0.38
N ALA A 8 29.49 -14.98 -1.51
CA ALA A 8 28.25 -14.77 -2.26
C ALA A 8 26.98 -15.19 -1.50
N ALA A 9 27.07 -16.25 -0.67
CA ALA A 9 25.95 -16.71 0.16
C ALA A 9 25.74 -15.87 1.43
N SER A 10 26.75 -15.11 1.89
CA SER A 10 26.65 -14.30 3.11
C SER A 10 25.94 -12.96 2.90
N ILE A 11 26.00 -12.39 1.70
CA ILE A 11 25.37 -11.09 1.37
C ILE A 11 23.83 -11.13 1.51
N PRO A 12 23.12 -12.14 1.01
CA PRO A 12 21.67 -12.24 1.20
C PRO A 12 21.27 -12.40 2.68
N LEU A 13 22.04 -13.16 3.46
CA LEU A 13 21.78 -13.37 4.89
C LEU A 13 21.96 -12.07 5.69
N ILE A 14 23.01 -11.29 5.43
CA ILE A 14 23.25 -9.99 6.07
C ILE A 14 22.11 -9.02 5.74
N ARG A 15 21.66 -8.99 4.48
CA ARG A 15 20.53 -8.16 4.06
C ARG A 15 19.23 -8.58 4.72
N LEU A 16 19.00 -9.88 4.88
CA LEU A 16 17.83 -10.42 5.56
C LEU A 16 17.84 -10.08 7.06
N GLN A 17 19.01 -10.17 7.72
CA GLN A 17 19.17 -9.75 9.11
C GLN A 17 18.94 -8.23 9.27
N ALA A 18 19.49 -7.42 8.38
CA ALA A 18 19.26 -5.99 8.36
C ALA A 18 17.76 -5.65 8.19
N LEU A 19 17.06 -6.40 7.34
CA LEU A 19 15.61 -6.30 7.18
C LEU A 19 14.87 -6.68 8.46
N GLN A 20 15.21 -7.80 9.09
CA GLN A 20 14.59 -8.24 10.35
C GLN A 20 14.78 -7.19 11.45
N GLN A 21 16.00 -6.68 11.60
CA GLN A 21 16.34 -5.69 12.63
C GLN A 21 15.61 -4.37 12.37
N ALA A 22 15.59 -3.90 11.11
CA ALA A 22 14.88 -2.71 10.73
C ALA A 22 13.36 -2.81 10.93
N LEU A 23 12.77 -3.98 10.82
CA LEU A 23 11.34 -4.23 11.06
C LEU A 23 11.02 -4.38 12.56
N ALA A 24 11.99 -4.88 13.37
CA ALA A 24 11.81 -5.07 14.81
C ALA A 24 11.94 -3.75 15.60
N ASP A 25 12.82 -2.85 15.18
CA ASP A 25 13.17 -1.62 15.90
C ASP A 25 12.24 -0.43 15.58
N ARG A 26 11.14 -0.66 14.85
CA ARG A 26 10.32 0.44 14.30
C ARG A 26 9.30 1.00 15.26
N PRO A 27 9.24 2.35 15.41
CA PRO A 27 8.12 3.02 16.02
C PRO A 27 6.85 2.88 15.17
N GLU A 28 5.70 2.80 15.83
CA GLU A 28 4.36 2.61 15.23
C GLU A 28 3.92 3.68 14.20
N GLN A 29 4.74 4.69 13.90
CA GLN A 29 4.40 5.88 13.12
C GLN A 29 5.23 6.07 11.83
N ASP A 30 5.93 5.04 11.36
CA ASP A 30 6.71 5.15 10.13
C ASP A 30 5.83 5.47 8.92
N SER A 31 6.23 6.48 8.15
CA SER A 31 5.54 6.85 6.92
C SER A 31 5.83 5.86 5.77
N LEU A 32 4.97 5.83 4.74
CA LEU A 32 5.25 5.08 3.51
C LEU A 32 6.58 5.50 2.87
N GLN A 33 6.97 6.74 3.06
CA GLN A 33 8.25 7.29 2.59
C GLN A 33 9.44 6.58 3.25
N ASP A 34 9.38 6.36 4.57
CA ASP A 34 10.42 5.67 5.33
C ASP A 34 10.50 4.20 4.94
N GLN A 35 9.33 3.57 4.70
CA GLN A 35 9.26 2.18 4.23
C GLN A 35 9.95 2.00 2.88
N VAL A 36 9.72 2.92 1.94
CA VAL A 36 10.34 2.88 0.60
C VAL A 36 11.84 3.14 0.68
N GLY A 37 12.28 4.06 1.57
CA GLY A 37 13.70 4.32 1.84
C GLY A 37 14.41 3.08 2.38
N LEU A 38 13.77 2.35 3.30
CA LEU A 38 14.31 1.11 3.82
C LEU A 38 14.40 0.03 2.75
N ALA A 39 13.36 -0.15 1.93
CA ALA A 39 13.38 -1.09 0.82
C ALA A 39 14.58 -0.83 -0.10
N ALA A 40 14.79 0.44 -0.47
CA ALA A 40 15.94 0.85 -1.28
C ALA A 40 17.27 0.48 -0.63
N SER A 41 17.43 0.77 0.66
CA SER A 41 18.65 0.47 1.42
C SER A 41 18.96 -1.02 1.48
N VAL A 42 17.96 -1.85 1.81
CA VAL A 42 18.12 -3.31 1.94
C VAL A 42 18.47 -3.98 0.61
N ILE A 43 17.87 -3.51 -0.49
CA ILE A 43 18.10 -4.06 -1.83
C ILE A 43 19.38 -3.49 -2.45
N GLY A 44 19.87 -2.36 -1.95
CA GLY A 44 20.97 -1.61 -2.54
C GLY A 44 20.55 -0.85 -3.80
N ALA A 45 19.31 -0.39 -3.83
CA ALA A 45 18.76 0.37 -4.95
C ALA A 45 19.13 1.86 -4.86
N ALA A 46 19.40 2.49 -5.99
CA ALA A 46 19.60 3.93 -6.08
C ALA A 46 18.27 4.70 -6.03
N SER A 47 17.19 4.08 -6.51
CA SER A 47 15.84 4.62 -6.37
C SER A 47 14.84 3.51 -6.12
N CYS A 48 13.80 3.83 -5.37
CA CYS A 48 12.66 2.97 -5.13
C CYS A 48 11.38 3.79 -5.18
N SER A 49 10.29 3.22 -5.67
CA SER A 49 8.99 3.90 -5.70
C SER A 49 7.85 2.95 -5.39
N LEU A 50 6.93 3.44 -4.59
CA LEU A 50 5.67 2.80 -4.27
C LEU A 50 4.55 3.44 -5.07
N MET A 51 3.87 2.63 -5.88
CA MET A 51 2.70 3.04 -6.65
C MET A 51 1.48 2.33 -6.11
N LEU A 52 0.41 3.07 -5.84
CA LEU A 52 -0.85 2.51 -5.38
C LEU A 52 -1.97 2.78 -6.38
N LEU A 53 -2.92 1.85 -6.45
CA LEU A 53 -4.14 2.02 -7.22
C LEU A 53 -5.01 3.11 -6.60
N GLY A 54 -5.38 4.09 -7.40
CA GLY A 54 -6.32 5.13 -7.03
C GLY A 54 -7.56 5.06 -7.92
N SER A 55 -8.72 5.41 -7.35
CA SER A 55 -9.92 5.65 -8.14
C SER A 55 -9.93 7.11 -8.60
N LYS A 56 -9.57 7.39 -9.84
CA LYS A 56 -9.84 8.69 -10.47
C LYS A 56 -11.19 8.59 -11.20
N GLY A 57 -12.29 8.90 -10.49
CA GLY A 57 -13.62 9.03 -11.10
C GLY A 57 -14.22 7.74 -11.68
N GLU A 58 -15.30 7.87 -12.44
CA GLU A 58 -15.95 6.79 -13.20
C GLU A 58 -15.05 6.40 -14.37
N GLY A 59 -14.11 5.47 -14.15
CA GLY A 59 -13.19 5.04 -15.19
C GLY A 59 -12.14 4.05 -14.67
N GLU A 60 -11.19 3.74 -15.51
CA GLU A 60 -10.13 2.77 -15.25
C GLU A 60 -9.28 3.12 -14.02
N SER A 61 -9.09 2.14 -13.14
CA SER A 61 -8.14 2.25 -12.02
C SER A 61 -6.73 2.43 -12.56
N CYS A 62 -6.04 3.50 -12.16
CA CYS A 62 -4.65 3.75 -12.50
C CYS A 62 -3.80 3.83 -11.23
N MET A 63 -2.53 3.48 -11.36
CA MET A 63 -1.56 3.65 -10.28
C MET A 63 -0.87 5.01 -10.37
N SER A 64 -0.65 5.63 -9.22
CA SER A 64 0.19 6.82 -9.07
C SER A 64 1.23 6.60 -7.98
N ILE A 65 2.33 7.36 -8.03
CA ILE A 65 3.38 7.30 -7.02
C ILE A 65 2.85 7.93 -5.73
N HIS A 66 2.91 7.18 -4.61
CA HIS A 66 2.54 7.63 -3.27
C HIS A 66 3.77 7.92 -2.41
N ALA A 67 4.86 7.20 -2.63
CA ALA A 67 6.14 7.43 -1.95
C ALA A 67 7.30 7.05 -2.86
N HIS A 68 8.44 7.68 -2.70
CA HIS A 68 9.65 7.32 -3.45
C HIS A 68 10.91 7.68 -2.68
N TYR A 69 11.99 6.96 -2.97
CA TYR A 69 13.34 7.23 -2.51
C TYR A 69 14.26 7.40 -3.71
N GLY A 70 15.24 8.31 -3.59
CA GLY A 70 16.22 8.58 -4.64
C GLY A 70 15.66 9.39 -5.82
N PRO A 71 16.49 9.57 -6.86
CA PRO A 71 16.13 10.41 -8.00
C PRO A 71 15.04 9.76 -8.85
N LEU A 72 13.98 10.53 -9.12
CA LEU A 72 12.94 10.19 -10.08
C LEU A 72 12.67 11.37 -11.00
N PRO A 73 12.49 11.14 -12.31
CA PRO A 73 12.10 12.20 -13.25
C PRO A 73 10.72 12.77 -12.88
N ASN A 74 10.54 14.09 -13.01
CA ASN A 74 9.26 14.76 -12.74
C ASN A 74 8.08 14.13 -13.51
N ALA A 75 8.35 13.71 -14.77
CA ALA A 75 7.35 13.02 -15.57
C ALA A 75 6.90 11.68 -14.95
N ALA A 76 7.74 11.01 -14.13
CA ALA A 76 7.35 9.80 -13.44
C ALA A 76 6.44 10.10 -12.24
N LEU A 77 6.72 11.19 -11.52
CA LEU A 77 5.94 11.60 -10.35
C LEU A 77 4.50 11.97 -10.73
N GLN A 78 4.29 12.46 -11.95
CA GLN A 78 2.97 12.87 -12.45
C GLN A 78 2.27 11.78 -13.27
N ALA A 79 2.97 10.68 -13.57
CA ALA A 79 2.41 9.62 -14.40
C ALA A 79 1.32 8.83 -13.67
N ALA A 80 0.22 8.61 -14.38
CA ALA A 80 -0.80 7.63 -14.00
C ALA A 80 -0.63 6.40 -14.89
N ILE A 81 -0.25 5.27 -14.31
CA ILE A 81 0.05 4.03 -15.03
C ILE A 81 -1.17 3.12 -15.04
N ARG A 82 -1.58 2.70 -16.22
CA ARG A 82 -2.69 1.77 -16.41
C ARG A 82 -2.21 0.32 -16.35
N ARG A 83 -3.17 -0.57 -16.15
CA ARG A 83 -2.92 -2.02 -16.22
C ARG A 83 -2.36 -2.40 -17.60
N GLY A 84 -1.22 -3.12 -17.62
CA GLY A 84 -0.53 -3.51 -18.85
C GLY A 84 0.45 -2.45 -19.40
N GLU A 85 0.47 -1.23 -18.89
CA GLU A 85 1.31 -0.15 -19.38
C GLU A 85 2.69 -0.17 -18.72
N GLY A 86 3.74 -0.34 -19.52
CA GLY A 86 5.12 -0.40 -19.05
C GLY A 86 5.38 -1.55 -18.08
N ILE A 87 6.45 -1.44 -17.30
CA ILE A 87 6.89 -2.49 -16.37
C ILE A 87 5.89 -2.64 -15.20
N SER A 88 5.59 -1.54 -14.53
CA SER A 88 4.69 -1.55 -13.36
C SER A 88 3.27 -1.97 -13.72
N GLY A 89 2.74 -1.50 -14.87
CA GLY A 89 1.42 -1.90 -15.35
C GLY A 89 1.35 -3.37 -15.75
N ARG A 90 2.46 -3.94 -16.24
CA ARG A 90 2.55 -5.38 -16.53
C ARG A 90 2.53 -6.22 -15.25
N VAL A 91 3.27 -5.82 -14.22
CA VAL A 91 3.22 -6.46 -12.90
C VAL A 91 1.83 -6.36 -12.30
N LEU A 92 1.17 -5.20 -12.41
CA LEU A 92 -0.22 -5.03 -12.01
C LEU A 92 -1.17 -5.97 -12.77
N ALA A 93 -0.92 -6.21 -14.05
CA ALA A 93 -1.77 -7.06 -14.89
C ALA A 93 -1.57 -8.55 -14.61
N SER A 94 -0.30 -8.99 -14.49
CA SER A 94 0.06 -10.40 -14.32
C SER A 94 -0.02 -10.87 -12.87
N GLY A 95 0.17 -9.98 -11.91
CA GLY A 95 0.34 -10.33 -10.50
C GLY A 95 1.69 -10.98 -10.18
N SER A 96 2.59 -11.03 -11.13
CA SER A 96 3.92 -11.65 -10.98
C SER A 96 5.00 -10.58 -10.88
N ALA A 97 5.96 -10.79 -9.98
CA ALA A 97 7.13 -9.93 -9.88
C ALA A 97 8.02 -10.07 -11.12
N LEU A 98 8.77 -9.03 -11.43
CA LEU A 98 9.58 -8.94 -12.65
C LEU A 98 10.99 -8.44 -12.33
N LEU A 99 11.99 -9.15 -12.84
CA LEU A 99 13.39 -8.74 -12.89
C LEU A 99 13.74 -8.35 -14.32
N VAL A 100 14.27 -7.15 -14.50
CA VAL A 100 14.81 -6.65 -15.77
C VAL A 100 16.29 -6.36 -15.56
N ALA A 101 17.17 -7.24 -16.04
CA ALA A 101 18.61 -7.12 -15.87
C ALA A 101 19.16 -5.91 -16.63
N ASP A 102 18.72 -5.72 -17.87
CA ASP A 102 18.98 -4.50 -18.65
C ASP A 102 17.73 -4.10 -19.43
N ILE A 103 17.16 -2.95 -19.07
CA ILE A 103 15.97 -2.43 -19.73
C ILE A 103 16.18 -2.15 -21.22
N ARG A 104 17.41 -1.80 -21.62
CA ARG A 104 17.73 -1.45 -23.02
C ARG A 104 17.69 -2.66 -23.95
N GLU A 105 17.96 -3.86 -23.40
CA GLU A 105 17.96 -5.14 -24.12
C GLU A 105 16.65 -5.92 -23.92
N SER A 106 15.69 -5.32 -23.21
CA SER A 106 14.40 -5.94 -22.90
C SER A 106 13.28 -5.43 -23.81
N GLU A 107 12.15 -6.10 -23.77
CA GLU A 107 10.91 -5.63 -24.41
C GLU A 107 10.44 -4.26 -23.89
N PHE A 108 11.01 -3.78 -22.78
CA PHE A 108 10.73 -2.49 -22.18
C PHE A 108 11.68 -1.37 -22.61
N ALA A 109 12.52 -1.59 -23.61
CA ALA A 109 13.52 -0.61 -24.08
C ALA A 109 12.89 0.74 -24.46
N SER A 110 11.66 0.75 -24.97
CA SER A 110 10.92 1.97 -25.30
C SER A 110 10.57 2.82 -24.06
N PHE A 111 10.51 2.20 -22.88
CA PHE A 111 10.27 2.87 -21.59
C PHE A 111 11.58 3.30 -20.90
N ALA A 112 12.75 2.91 -21.45
CA ALA A 112 14.04 3.34 -20.94
C ALA A 112 14.16 4.87 -21.06
N ARG A 113 14.25 5.55 -19.93
CA ARG A 113 14.32 7.02 -19.90
C ARG A 113 15.75 7.46 -20.14
N ARG A 114 15.98 8.15 -21.26
CA ARG A 114 17.29 8.70 -21.58
C ARG A 114 17.67 9.81 -20.59
N GLY A 115 18.93 9.81 -20.15
CA GLY A 115 19.48 10.89 -19.32
C GLY A 115 19.18 10.79 -17.83
N THR A 116 18.75 9.64 -17.32
CA THR A 116 18.59 9.43 -15.88
C THR A 116 19.91 9.06 -15.22
N ALA A 117 20.08 9.44 -13.95
CA ALA A 117 21.19 8.99 -13.10
C ALA A 117 21.04 7.52 -12.67
N LEU A 118 19.96 6.86 -13.09
CA LEU A 118 19.64 5.47 -12.79
C LEU A 118 20.38 4.53 -13.74
N GLY A 119 20.67 3.33 -13.24
CA GLY A 119 21.18 2.23 -14.05
C GLY A 119 20.11 1.63 -14.94
N CYS A 120 20.49 0.53 -15.58
CA CYS A 120 19.62 -0.14 -16.54
C CYS A 120 18.84 -1.32 -15.94
N SER A 121 19.18 -1.74 -14.70
CA SER A 121 18.53 -2.87 -14.04
C SER A 121 17.42 -2.40 -13.13
N LEU A 122 16.32 -3.18 -13.12
CA LEU A 122 15.12 -2.87 -12.37
C LEU A 122 14.45 -4.14 -11.86
N VAL A 123 13.93 -4.09 -10.65
CA VAL A 123 13.05 -5.10 -10.07
C VAL A 123 11.71 -4.48 -9.69
N CYS A 124 10.64 -5.24 -9.85
CA CYS A 124 9.29 -4.78 -9.64
C CYS A 124 8.44 -5.89 -9.02
N ALA A 125 7.70 -5.60 -7.94
CA ALA A 125 6.88 -6.59 -7.25
C ALA A 125 5.47 -6.05 -6.96
N PRO A 126 4.42 -6.91 -7.08
CA PRO A 126 3.06 -6.53 -6.74
C PRO A 126 2.88 -6.48 -5.22
N ILE A 127 2.12 -5.49 -4.76
CA ILE A 127 1.68 -5.38 -3.37
C ILE A 127 0.24 -5.90 -3.29
N GLN A 128 0.03 -6.88 -2.44
CA GLN A 128 -1.26 -7.54 -2.28
C GLN A 128 -1.82 -7.33 -0.88
N VAL A 129 -3.12 -7.08 -0.81
CA VAL A 129 -3.91 -7.05 0.42
C VAL A 129 -5.12 -7.96 0.19
N GLU A 130 -5.33 -8.94 1.06
CA GLU A 130 -6.42 -9.92 0.95
C GLU A 130 -6.52 -10.59 -0.45
N GLY A 131 -5.36 -10.91 -1.04
CA GLY A 131 -5.28 -11.54 -2.37
C GLY A 131 -5.56 -10.61 -3.55
N ARG A 132 -5.76 -9.32 -3.32
CA ARG A 132 -5.96 -8.30 -4.37
C ARG A 132 -4.71 -7.44 -4.51
N ILE A 133 -4.32 -7.17 -5.74
CA ILE A 133 -3.21 -6.25 -5.99
C ILE A 133 -3.70 -4.82 -5.76
N VAL A 134 -3.10 -4.13 -4.78
CA VAL A 134 -3.41 -2.75 -4.44
C VAL A 134 -2.36 -1.77 -4.94
N GLY A 135 -1.23 -2.27 -5.41
CA GLY A 135 -0.13 -1.44 -5.89
C GLY A 135 1.07 -2.26 -6.35
N VAL A 136 2.14 -1.56 -6.60
CA VAL A 136 3.42 -2.10 -7.08
C VAL A 136 4.56 -1.35 -6.43
N ILE A 137 5.62 -2.06 -6.02
CA ILE A 137 6.88 -1.46 -5.63
C ILE A 137 7.93 -1.72 -6.72
N ASN A 138 8.67 -0.68 -7.08
CA ASN A 138 9.75 -0.72 -8.08
C ASN A 138 11.05 -0.30 -7.43
N ALA A 139 12.16 -0.94 -7.81
CA ALA A 139 13.50 -0.53 -7.43
C ALA A 139 14.41 -0.52 -8.65
N ALA A 140 15.20 0.53 -8.82
CA ALA A 140 16.19 0.66 -9.89
C ALA A 140 17.58 0.80 -9.31
N ASN A 141 18.57 0.18 -9.98
CA ASN A 141 19.97 0.28 -9.56
C ASN A 141 20.59 1.65 -9.94
N GLY A 142 21.76 1.94 -9.39
CA GLY A 142 22.58 3.07 -9.80
C GLY A 142 23.27 2.82 -11.14
N LYS A 143 23.68 3.88 -11.82
CA LYS A 143 24.29 3.83 -13.15
C LYS A 143 25.54 2.94 -13.20
N ASP A 144 26.34 2.95 -12.13
CA ASP A 144 27.59 2.22 -12.02
C ASP A 144 27.47 0.99 -11.10
N SER A 145 26.24 0.60 -10.75
CA SER A 145 25.98 -0.57 -9.91
C SER A 145 25.75 -1.81 -10.75
N ALA A 146 26.07 -2.98 -10.17
CA ALA A 146 25.75 -4.26 -10.78
C ALA A 146 24.22 -4.39 -11.01
N ALA A 147 23.85 -5.17 -12.01
CA ALA A 147 22.46 -5.52 -12.24
C ALA A 147 21.88 -6.28 -11.04
N PHE A 148 20.59 -6.13 -10.81
CA PHE A 148 19.88 -6.91 -9.84
C PHE A 148 19.83 -8.38 -10.24
N ASP A 149 19.80 -9.24 -9.23
CA ASP A 149 19.70 -10.69 -9.33
C ASP A 149 18.38 -11.20 -8.74
N GLU A 150 18.16 -12.49 -8.81
CA GLU A 150 16.98 -13.16 -8.22
C GLU A 150 16.89 -12.96 -6.69
N ALA A 151 18.01 -12.78 -5.99
CA ALA A 151 18.01 -12.50 -4.56
C ALA A 151 17.43 -11.11 -4.27
N ALA A 152 17.77 -10.11 -5.08
CA ALA A 152 17.19 -8.77 -5.00
C ALA A 152 15.68 -8.79 -5.27
N LEU A 153 15.24 -9.56 -6.28
CA LEU A 153 13.82 -9.75 -6.57
C LEU A 153 13.08 -10.40 -5.40
N CYS A 154 13.65 -11.46 -4.82
CA CYS A 154 13.07 -12.15 -3.66
C CYS A 154 12.94 -11.21 -2.45
N LEU A 155 13.95 -10.39 -2.17
CA LEU A 155 13.91 -9.40 -1.10
C LEU A 155 12.82 -8.34 -1.37
N LEU A 156 12.68 -7.88 -2.61
CA LEU A 156 11.62 -6.93 -2.96
C LEU A 156 10.23 -7.53 -2.80
N GLN A 157 10.04 -8.81 -3.16
CA GLN A 157 8.78 -9.52 -2.96
C GLN A 157 8.43 -9.67 -1.47
N LEU A 158 9.40 -10.00 -0.63
CA LEU A 158 9.22 -10.00 0.83
C LEU A 158 8.80 -8.61 1.32
N PHE A 159 9.48 -7.58 0.84
CA PHE A 159 9.14 -6.20 1.19
C PHE A 159 7.72 -5.82 0.74
N ALA A 160 7.34 -6.20 -0.47
CA ALA A 160 5.98 -6.00 -0.98
C ALA A 160 4.92 -6.65 -0.10
N SER A 161 5.21 -7.86 0.44
CA SER A 161 4.32 -8.56 1.38
C SER A 161 4.20 -7.81 2.71
N PHE A 162 5.28 -7.26 3.23
CA PHE A 162 5.24 -6.40 4.43
C PHE A 162 4.46 -5.11 4.19
N LEU A 163 4.68 -4.46 3.05
CA LEU A 163 3.92 -3.27 2.68
C LEU A 163 2.42 -3.55 2.56
N GLY A 164 2.03 -4.70 2.01
CA GLY A 164 0.63 -5.12 1.97
C GLY A 164 0.02 -5.18 3.37
N ARG A 165 0.69 -5.84 4.31
CA ARG A 165 0.25 -5.90 5.72
C ARG A 165 0.26 -4.53 6.41
N TYR A 166 1.27 -3.71 6.14
CA TYR A 166 1.33 -2.36 6.66
C TYR A 166 0.15 -1.51 6.18
N LEU A 167 -0.17 -1.57 4.89
CA LEU A 167 -1.31 -0.86 4.30
C LEU A 167 -2.63 -1.34 4.90
N GLU A 168 -2.79 -2.63 5.11
CA GLU A 168 -3.97 -3.23 5.73
C GLU A 168 -4.16 -2.72 7.16
N ILE A 169 -3.11 -2.79 8.00
CA ILE A 169 -3.14 -2.32 9.38
C ILE A 169 -3.41 -0.81 9.44
N HIS A 170 -2.74 -0.04 8.60
CA HIS A 170 -2.93 1.41 8.54
C HIS A 170 -4.36 1.78 8.12
N HIS A 171 -4.92 1.03 7.18
CA HIS A 171 -6.30 1.18 6.75
C HIS A 171 -7.30 0.88 7.88
N LEU A 172 -7.11 -0.25 8.59
CA LEU A 172 -7.92 -0.61 9.74
C LEU A 172 -7.83 0.42 10.87
N ARG A 173 -6.61 0.90 11.20
CA ARG A 173 -6.41 1.97 12.18
C ARG A 173 -7.12 3.26 11.78
N HIS A 174 -7.06 3.61 10.50
CA HIS A 174 -7.74 4.80 9.99
C HIS A 174 -9.27 4.68 10.09
N LEU A 175 -9.82 3.51 9.80
CA LEU A 175 -11.24 3.23 9.99
C LEU A 175 -11.64 3.31 11.47
N LEU A 176 -10.85 2.71 12.38
CA LEU A 176 -11.11 2.74 13.83
C LEU A 176 -10.95 4.15 14.42
N GLY A 177 -9.96 4.92 13.93
CA GLY A 177 -9.75 6.32 14.33
C GLY A 177 -10.69 7.31 13.65
N SER A 178 -11.55 6.85 12.76
CA SER A 178 -12.48 7.71 12.05
C SER A 178 -13.48 8.38 13.02
N ARG A 179 -13.99 9.57 12.65
CA ARG A 179 -15.04 10.25 13.43
C ARG A 179 -16.28 9.40 13.63
N PHE A 180 -16.52 8.43 12.72
CA PHE A 180 -17.59 7.47 12.83
C PHE A 180 -17.38 6.55 14.06
N ALA A 181 -16.20 5.91 14.17
CA ALA A 181 -15.86 5.04 15.29
C ALA A 181 -15.82 5.82 16.62
N GLN A 182 -15.26 7.04 16.62
CA GLN A 182 -15.24 7.90 17.81
C GLN A 182 -16.65 8.27 18.27
N LEU A 183 -17.55 8.60 17.37
CA LEU A 183 -18.95 8.91 17.71
C LEU A 183 -19.71 7.67 18.18
N ALA A 184 -19.47 6.50 17.59
CA ALA A 184 -20.07 5.25 18.04
C ALA A 184 -19.61 4.87 19.45
N MET A 185 -18.31 4.97 19.75
CA MET A 185 -17.76 4.74 21.10
C MET A 185 -18.28 5.73 22.14
N LEU A 186 -18.45 7.00 21.80
CA LEU A 186 -19.02 8.00 22.69
C LEU A 186 -20.49 7.71 23.02
N GLN A 187 -21.24 7.09 22.13
CA GLN A 187 -22.63 6.70 22.37
C GLN A 187 -22.74 5.46 23.26
N GLU A 188 -21.84 4.47 23.12
CA GLU A 188 -21.81 3.29 24.01
C GLU A 188 -21.43 3.67 25.44
N THR A 189 -20.44 4.55 25.63
CA THR A 189 -20.06 5.02 26.98
C THR A 189 -21.08 5.97 27.61
N ALA A 190 -21.92 6.65 26.84
CA ALA A 190 -23.00 7.47 27.34
C ALA A 190 -24.21 6.66 27.87
N GLY A 191 -24.28 5.37 27.53
CA GLY A 191 -25.31 4.44 28.04
C GLY A 191 -25.07 3.96 29.49
N GLU A 192 -23.88 4.13 30.05
CA GLU A 192 -23.50 3.56 31.37
C GLU A 192 -23.44 4.54 32.55
N GLN A 193 -23.74 5.83 32.38
CA GLN A 193 -23.77 6.75 33.54
C GLN A 193 -25.07 7.55 33.66
N PRO A 194 -25.82 7.39 34.79
CA PRO A 194 -26.94 8.25 35.12
C PRO A 194 -26.41 9.56 35.73
N GLY A 195 -26.39 10.62 34.96
CA GLY A 195 -26.30 11.99 35.48
C GLY A 195 -24.97 12.70 35.23
N THR A 196 -24.84 13.28 34.07
CA THR A 196 -24.24 14.60 33.85
C THR A 196 -24.49 15.00 32.38
N ASP A 197 -25.05 16.17 32.20
CA ASP A 197 -25.28 16.94 30.98
C ASP A 197 -25.21 16.12 29.65
N ARG A 198 -26.35 15.59 29.27
CA ARG A 198 -26.64 15.19 27.91
C ARG A 198 -26.39 16.41 27.05
N LEU A 199 -25.29 16.40 26.29
CA LEU A 199 -25.25 17.13 25.03
C LEU A 199 -26.41 16.56 24.19
N ALA A 200 -27.54 17.21 24.31
CA ALA A 200 -28.78 16.77 23.75
C ALA A 200 -28.66 16.84 22.23
N TYR A 201 -28.33 15.74 21.60
CA TYR A 201 -28.65 15.53 20.19
C TYR A 201 -30.17 15.42 20.12
N HIS A 202 -30.82 16.59 19.94
CA HIS A 202 -32.27 16.73 19.94
C HIS A 202 -32.97 16.01 18.78
N GLN A 203 -32.22 15.39 17.84
CA GLN A 203 -32.79 14.70 16.69
C GLN A 203 -31.96 13.44 16.32
N PRO A 204 -32.30 12.24 16.78
CA PRO A 204 -31.62 10.99 16.45
C PRO A 204 -31.45 10.76 14.94
N GLU A 205 -32.45 11.16 14.14
CA GLU A 205 -32.41 11.07 12.68
C GLU A 205 -31.31 11.92 12.06
N GLN A 206 -31.03 13.08 12.64
CA GLN A 206 -29.98 13.98 12.17
C GLN A 206 -28.58 13.41 12.44
N VAL A 207 -28.42 12.79 13.61
CA VAL A 207 -27.19 12.06 13.99
C VAL A 207 -26.98 10.88 13.07
N ALA A 208 -28.00 10.06 12.81
CA ALA A 208 -27.94 8.93 11.90
C ALA A 208 -27.52 9.34 10.48
N ARG A 209 -28.05 10.47 9.97
CA ARG A 209 -27.63 11.02 8.66
C ARG A 209 -26.17 11.48 8.63
N ILE A 210 -25.69 12.10 9.72
CA ILE A 210 -24.28 12.51 9.85
C ILE A 210 -23.37 11.30 9.85
N LEU A 211 -23.72 10.26 10.62
CA LEU A 211 -22.99 8.99 10.70
C LEU A 211 -22.94 8.29 9.32
N ALA A 212 -24.07 8.20 8.63
CA ALA A 212 -24.14 7.59 7.31
C ALA A 212 -23.27 8.32 6.28
N ARG A 213 -23.28 9.68 6.29
CA ARG A 213 -22.44 10.47 5.40
C ARG A 213 -20.95 10.36 5.76
N SER A 214 -20.62 10.24 7.04
CA SER A 214 -19.24 10.04 7.49
C SER A 214 -18.74 8.67 7.08
N PHE A 215 -19.52 7.61 7.30
CA PHE A 215 -19.24 6.26 6.86
C PHE A 215 -18.97 6.20 5.34
N PHE A 216 -19.87 6.76 4.54
CA PHE A 216 -19.72 6.81 3.08
C PHE A 216 -18.41 7.49 2.65
N ARG A 217 -18.09 8.65 3.23
CA ARG A 217 -16.85 9.39 2.91
C ARG A 217 -15.60 8.62 3.31
N GLU A 218 -15.60 8.01 4.49
CA GLU A 218 -14.43 7.26 4.97
C GLU A 218 -14.21 6.00 4.14
N MET A 219 -15.27 5.29 3.77
CA MET A 219 -15.17 4.14 2.88
C MET A 219 -14.58 4.52 1.51
N HIS A 220 -15.04 5.65 0.94
CA HIS A 220 -14.48 6.16 -0.32
C HIS A 220 -13.01 6.61 -0.20
N ARG A 221 -12.64 7.30 0.90
CA ARG A 221 -11.25 7.68 1.17
C ARG A 221 -10.35 6.46 1.35
N ALA A 222 -10.89 5.43 1.94
CA ALA A 222 -10.23 4.14 2.12
C ALA A 222 -10.11 3.33 0.83
N GLY A 223 -10.58 3.85 -0.31
CA GLY A 223 -10.47 3.21 -1.63
C GLY A 223 -11.56 2.20 -1.96
N PHE A 224 -12.59 2.07 -1.11
CA PHE A 224 -13.72 1.20 -1.43
C PHE A 224 -14.60 1.80 -2.52
N GLY A 225 -14.89 1.02 -3.55
CA GLY A 225 -15.83 1.40 -4.60
C GLY A 225 -17.29 1.32 -4.13
N SER A 226 -18.20 1.89 -4.93
CA SER A 226 -19.63 1.96 -4.61
C SER A 226 -20.27 0.59 -4.32
N ALA A 227 -19.84 -0.47 -5.01
CA ALA A 227 -20.33 -1.83 -4.79
C ALA A 227 -19.97 -2.36 -3.38
N GLN A 228 -18.76 -2.07 -2.90
CA GLN A 228 -18.30 -2.47 -1.58
C GLN A 228 -18.97 -1.68 -0.47
N VAL A 229 -19.19 -0.39 -0.69
CA VAL A 229 -19.96 0.46 0.24
C VAL A 229 -21.39 -0.03 0.34
N LEU A 230 -22.01 -0.41 -0.78
CA LEU A 230 -23.36 -0.97 -0.80
C LEU A 230 -23.41 -2.34 -0.06
N SER A 231 -22.40 -3.19 -0.25
CA SER A 231 -22.29 -4.46 0.46
C SER A 231 -22.20 -4.27 1.97
N ALA A 232 -21.36 -3.34 2.42
CA ALA A 232 -21.23 -3.00 3.84
C ALA A 232 -22.54 -2.44 4.43
N ALA A 233 -23.22 -1.57 3.71
CA ALA A 233 -24.52 -1.03 4.12
C ALA A 233 -25.59 -2.13 4.21
N SER A 234 -25.59 -3.08 3.27
CA SER A 234 -26.51 -4.22 3.29
C SER A 234 -26.28 -5.14 4.48
N GLU A 235 -25.01 -5.37 4.86
CA GLU A 235 -24.68 -6.17 6.06
C GLU A 235 -25.14 -5.46 7.34
N LEU A 236 -24.95 -4.14 7.46
CA LEU A 236 -25.47 -3.35 8.58
C LEU A 236 -26.99 -3.48 8.71
N ILE A 237 -27.73 -3.39 7.60
CA ILE A 237 -29.18 -3.57 7.57
C ILE A 237 -29.54 -5.00 7.99
N GLY A 238 -28.79 -6.01 7.54
CA GLY A 238 -28.98 -7.40 7.90
C GLY A 238 -28.76 -7.66 9.39
N GLN A 239 -27.79 -7.01 10.03
CA GLN A 239 -27.55 -7.07 11.47
C GLN A 239 -28.70 -6.41 12.25
N LEU A 240 -29.09 -5.20 11.87
CA LEU A 240 -30.22 -4.49 12.48
C LEU A 240 -31.51 -5.32 12.45
N ASN A 241 -31.81 -5.95 11.32
CA ASN A 241 -32.98 -6.81 11.21
C ASN A 241 -32.91 -8.04 12.13
N ARG A 242 -31.72 -8.59 12.37
CA ARG A 242 -31.53 -9.70 13.33
C ARG A 242 -31.76 -9.25 14.78
N ASP A 243 -31.24 -8.07 15.15
CA ASP A 243 -31.39 -7.51 16.49
C ASP A 243 -32.87 -7.19 16.79
N ILE A 244 -33.58 -6.59 15.83
CA ILE A 244 -35.03 -6.32 16.00
C ILE A 244 -35.86 -7.62 16.16
N GLN A 245 -35.43 -8.72 15.51
CA GLN A 245 -36.13 -10.01 15.64
C GLN A 245 -35.81 -10.75 16.95
N GLN A 246 -34.69 -10.42 17.62
CA GLN A 246 -34.31 -10.99 18.92
C GLN A 246 -34.94 -10.26 20.10
N ASP A 247 -35.37 -9.02 19.92
CA ASP A 247 -36.04 -8.20 20.96
C ASP A 247 -37.58 -8.39 20.97
N HIS A 248 -38.11 -9.27 20.14
CA HIS A 248 -39.54 -9.66 20.08
C HIS A 248 -39.72 -11.14 20.41
#